data_59a03632c9a18b78533dabafa0bdba8c
#
_entry.id   59a03632c9a18b78533dabafa0bdba8c
#
_cell.length_a   1.000
_cell.length_b   1.000
_cell.length_c   1.000
_cell.angle_alpha   90.00
_cell.angle_beta   90.00
_cell.angle_gamma   90.00
#
_symmetry.space_group_name_H-M   'P 1'
#
loop_
_entity.id
_entity.type
_entity.pdbx_description
1 polymer ?
#
loop_
_entity_poly.entity_id
_entity_poly.type
_entity_poly.pdbx_seq_one_letter_code
_entity_poly.pdbx_strand_id
1 'polypeptide(L)'
;LRERLEMAARALEIKYRALKQHGKNLLPFLMQDVNGDQYFRIDNCSRVISLAGLKEAMEACSGKSIYEDEKTLDFAKEVAQQALDSARKIGRRHGRHLLLATLSDFEASDRLVQLDIERYGIGKVCFSGTRERPFYSTSSELLLKDDKTLSPSLAVEQRLSALHDG
;
A
#
# COMPACT_ATOMS: atom_id res chain seq x y z
N LEU A 1 -0.04 10.46 -9.41
CA LEU A 1 -0.50 9.16 -8.94
C LEU A 1 -0.35 8.09 -10.04
N ARG A 2 -1.00 8.24 -11.20
CA ARG A 2 -1.02 7.27 -12.28
C ARG A 2 0.38 6.83 -12.75
N GLU A 3 1.29 7.76 -12.99
CA GLU A 3 2.68 7.45 -13.38
C GLU A 3 3.40 6.58 -12.35
N ARG A 4 3.18 6.83 -11.06
CA ARG A 4 3.77 6.04 -9.97
C ARG A 4 3.19 4.63 -9.94
N LEU A 5 1.89 4.47 -10.18
CA LEU A 5 1.26 3.16 -10.29
C LEU A 5 1.79 2.38 -11.51
N GLU A 6 1.98 3.04 -12.66
CA GLU A 6 2.58 2.42 -13.84
C GLU A 6 4.04 2.01 -13.60
N MET A 7 4.81 2.83 -12.88
CA MET A 7 6.18 2.52 -12.47
C MET A 7 6.22 1.31 -11.53
N ALA A 8 5.37 1.28 -10.49
CA ALA A 8 5.26 0.15 -9.57
C ALA A 8 4.85 -1.14 -10.28
N ALA A 9 3.90 -1.07 -11.20
CA ALA A 9 3.48 -2.22 -12.01
C ALA A 9 4.63 -2.77 -12.88
N ARG A 10 5.44 -1.89 -13.49
CA ARG A 10 6.64 -2.29 -14.25
C ARG A 10 7.68 -2.95 -13.34
N ALA A 11 7.93 -2.41 -12.14
CA ALA A 11 8.85 -2.99 -11.18
C ALA A 11 8.40 -4.40 -10.76
N LEU A 12 7.10 -4.59 -10.50
CA LEU A 12 6.51 -5.90 -10.21
C LEU A 12 6.64 -6.88 -11.37
N GLU A 13 6.52 -6.41 -12.62
CA GLU A 13 6.73 -7.25 -13.80
C GLU A 13 8.19 -7.67 -13.96
N ILE A 14 9.15 -6.77 -13.69
CA ILE A 14 10.58 -7.11 -13.68
C ILE A 14 10.87 -8.16 -12.60
N LYS A 15 10.36 -7.95 -11.38
CA LYS A 15 10.48 -8.89 -10.27
C LYS A 15 9.90 -10.26 -10.63
N TYR A 16 8.71 -10.30 -11.24
CA TYR A 16 8.08 -11.53 -11.69
C TYR A 16 8.96 -12.30 -12.70
N ARG A 17 9.50 -11.61 -13.72
CA ARG A 17 10.36 -12.23 -14.71
C ARG A 17 11.65 -12.80 -14.09
N ALA A 18 12.26 -12.04 -13.18
CA ALA A 18 13.44 -12.50 -12.46
C ALA A 18 13.14 -13.75 -11.62
N LEU A 19 12.03 -13.76 -10.89
CA LEU A 19 11.60 -14.94 -10.12
C LEU A 19 11.23 -16.11 -11.01
N LYS A 20 10.62 -15.89 -12.17
CA LYS A 20 10.32 -16.96 -13.11
C LYS A 20 11.59 -17.59 -13.71
N GLN A 21 12.59 -16.77 -13.97
CA GLN A 21 13.87 -17.22 -14.56
C GLN A 21 14.82 -17.84 -13.54
N HIS A 22 14.90 -17.27 -12.34
CA HIS A 22 15.89 -17.62 -11.33
C HIS A 22 15.30 -18.17 -10.04
N GLY A 23 13.97 -18.40 -9.99
CA GLY A 23 13.26 -18.75 -8.76
C GLY A 23 13.76 -20.01 -8.07
N LYS A 24 14.18 -21.03 -8.82
CA LYS A 24 14.75 -22.25 -8.22
C LYS A 24 16.02 -21.98 -7.41
N ASN A 25 16.82 -20.99 -7.79
CA ASN A 25 18.01 -20.58 -7.07
C ASN A 25 17.71 -19.57 -5.94
N LEU A 26 16.75 -18.67 -6.16
CA LEU A 26 16.40 -17.59 -5.20
C LEU A 26 15.46 -18.09 -4.10
N LEU A 27 14.55 -19.00 -4.45
CA LEU A 27 13.50 -19.50 -3.56
C LEU A 27 13.40 -21.04 -3.67
N PRO A 28 14.49 -21.78 -3.35
CA PRO A 28 14.58 -23.21 -3.63
C PRO A 28 13.48 -24.02 -2.94
N PHE A 29 13.08 -23.62 -1.73
CA PHE A 29 12.02 -24.29 -1.00
C PHE A 29 10.65 -24.12 -1.67
N LEU A 30 10.30 -22.89 -2.09
CA LEU A 30 9.01 -22.61 -2.71
C LEU A 30 8.88 -23.16 -4.13
N MET A 31 10.00 -23.24 -4.86
CA MET A 31 10.03 -23.64 -6.27
C MET A 31 10.33 -25.13 -6.49
N GLN A 32 10.26 -25.93 -5.41
CA GLN A 32 10.46 -27.38 -5.55
C GLN A 32 9.21 -28.04 -6.14
N ASP A 33 9.49 -29.12 -6.90
CA ASP A 33 8.44 -29.98 -7.43
C ASP A 33 8.19 -31.12 -6.41
N VAL A 34 6.94 -31.35 -6.09
CA VAL A 34 6.48 -32.41 -5.19
C VAL A 34 5.52 -33.32 -5.95
N ASN A 35 5.88 -34.58 -6.15
CA ASN A 35 5.08 -35.57 -6.89
C ASN A 35 4.67 -35.12 -8.31
N GLY A 36 5.52 -34.36 -9.00
CA GLY A 36 5.23 -33.88 -10.35
C GLY A 36 4.39 -32.59 -10.40
N ASP A 37 4.08 -32.00 -9.26
CA ASP A 37 3.42 -30.69 -9.18
C ASP A 37 4.29 -29.67 -8.46
N GLN A 38 4.17 -28.40 -8.86
CA GLN A 38 4.87 -27.31 -8.21
C GLN A 38 4.12 -26.85 -6.96
N TYR A 39 4.84 -26.80 -5.84
CA TYR A 39 4.30 -26.29 -4.59
C TYR A 39 3.83 -24.83 -4.73
N PHE A 40 4.60 -24.01 -5.44
CA PHE A 40 4.32 -22.59 -5.64
C PHE A 40 4.29 -22.25 -7.13
N ARG A 41 3.12 -21.82 -7.61
CA ARG A 41 2.92 -21.42 -9.01
C ARG A 41 2.94 -19.90 -9.13
N ILE A 42 4.10 -19.34 -9.47
CA ILE A 42 4.30 -17.90 -9.61
C ILE A 42 3.36 -17.26 -10.65
N ASP A 43 2.93 -18.03 -11.65
CA ASP A 43 2.00 -17.52 -12.67
C ASP A 43 0.61 -17.20 -12.09
N ASN A 44 0.24 -17.83 -10.97
CA ASN A 44 -1.04 -17.62 -10.28
C ASN A 44 -0.95 -16.51 -9.21
N CYS A 45 0.24 -15.95 -8.97
CA CYS A 45 0.41 -14.92 -7.95
C CYS A 45 -0.13 -13.57 -8.39
N SER A 46 -0.91 -12.95 -7.53
CA SER A 46 -1.33 -11.57 -7.69
C SER A 46 -0.16 -10.61 -7.48
N ARG A 47 -0.18 -9.53 -8.21
CA ARG A 47 0.72 -8.40 -7.99
C ARG A 47 0.02 -7.38 -7.14
N VAL A 48 0.62 -7.00 -6.04
CA VAL A 48 -0.01 -6.11 -5.05
C VAL A 48 0.77 -4.81 -4.99
N ILE A 49 0.06 -3.69 -5.03
CA ILE A 49 0.57 -2.35 -4.74
C ILE A 49 -0.16 -1.87 -3.49
N SER A 50 0.57 -1.31 -2.53
CA SER A 50 0.01 -0.63 -1.37
C SER A 50 0.28 0.87 -1.46
N LEU A 51 -0.67 1.67 -0.96
CA LEU A 51 -0.50 3.11 -0.83
C LEU A 51 -0.06 3.43 0.61
N ALA A 52 0.98 4.22 0.73
CA ALA A 52 1.41 4.81 2.00
C ALA A 52 1.39 6.34 1.88
N GLY A 53 1.07 7.03 2.97
CA GLY A 53 1.07 8.49 3.02
C GLY A 53 -0.13 9.17 2.37
N LEU A 54 -1.21 8.46 2.08
CA LEU A 54 -2.40 9.07 1.49
C LEU A 54 -3.04 10.07 2.45
N LYS A 55 -3.14 9.75 3.73
CA LYS A 55 -3.61 10.65 4.78
C LYS A 55 -2.77 11.93 4.80
N GLU A 56 -1.46 11.78 4.95
CA GLU A 56 -0.52 12.89 5.06
C GLU A 56 -0.53 13.76 3.79
N ALA A 57 -0.65 13.14 2.62
CA ALA A 57 -0.75 13.87 1.37
C ALA A 57 -2.04 14.70 1.29
N MET A 58 -3.18 14.16 1.74
CA MET A 58 -4.44 14.90 1.74
C MET A 58 -4.46 16.01 2.78
N GLU A 59 -3.92 15.76 3.96
CA GLU A 59 -3.77 16.78 5.01
C GLU A 59 -2.80 17.90 4.58
N ALA A 60 -1.70 17.56 3.90
CA ALA A 60 -0.80 18.55 3.34
C ALA A 60 -1.47 19.42 2.25
N CYS A 61 -2.35 18.84 1.43
CA CYS A 61 -3.06 19.57 0.38
C CYS A 61 -4.19 20.46 0.91
N SER A 62 -4.93 20.01 1.93
CA SER A 62 -6.10 20.71 2.47
C SER A 62 -5.78 21.64 3.64
N GLY A 63 -4.66 21.40 4.33
CA GLY A 63 -4.32 22.02 5.61
C GLY A 63 -5.21 21.56 6.78
N LYS A 64 -5.99 20.49 6.60
CA LYS A 64 -6.92 19.98 7.58
C LYS A 64 -6.81 18.48 7.77
N SER A 65 -7.14 17.99 8.96
CA SER A 65 -7.16 16.56 9.24
C SER A 65 -8.31 15.86 8.49
N ILE A 66 -8.03 14.67 7.95
CA ILE A 66 -9.06 13.81 7.34
C ILE A 66 -10.10 13.32 8.35
N TYR A 67 -9.82 13.41 9.64
CA TYR A 67 -10.74 12.99 10.71
C TYR A 67 -11.67 14.11 11.16
N GLU A 68 -11.34 15.36 10.85
CA GLU A 68 -12.08 16.56 11.30
C GLU A 68 -12.82 17.24 10.16
N ASP A 69 -12.37 17.07 8.91
CA ASP A 69 -12.95 17.74 7.74
C ASP A 69 -13.48 16.69 6.73
N GLU A 70 -14.80 16.63 6.60
CA GLU A 70 -15.48 15.68 5.70
C GLU A 70 -15.06 15.85 4.24
N LYS A 71 -14.78 17.06 3.78
CA LYS A 71 -14.32 17.33 2.42
C LYS A 71 -12.92 16.74 2.16
N THR A 72 -12.04 16.84 3.14
CA THR A 72 -10.69 16.24 3.06
C THR A 72 -10.78 14.72 3.04
N LEU A 73 -11.68 14.14 3.83
CA LEU A 73 -11.94 12.70 3.80
C LEU A 73 -12.53 12.24 2.46
N ASP A 74 -13.49 12.96 1.92
CA ASP A 74 -14.08 12.62 0.61
C ASP A 74 -13.07 12.74 -0.52
N PHE A 75 -12.22 13.74 -0.49
CA PHE A 75 -11.11 13.85 -1.45
C PHE A 75 -10.14 12.68 -1.33
N ALA A 76 -9.83 12.22 -0.11
CA ALA A 76 -9.00 11.02 0.10
C ALA A 76 -9.65 9.76 -0.50
N LYS A 77 -10.97 9.59 -0.33
CA LYS A 77 -11.73 8.48 -0.94
C LYS A 77 -11.69 8.53 -2.47
N GLU A 78 -11.87 9.73 -3.06
CA GLU A 78 -11.77 9.91 -4.51
C GLU A 78 -10.40 9.53 -5.05
N VAL A 79 -9.32 9.96 -4.39
CA VAL A 79 -7.95 9.61 -4.77
C VAL A 79 -7.71 8.11 -4.65
N ALA A 80 -8.18 7.46 -3.59
CA ALA A 80 -8.10 6.01 -3.42
C ALA A 80 -8.87 5.27 -4.51
N GLN A 81 -10.08 5.73 -4.86
CA GLN A 81 -10.88 5.16 -5.93
C GLN A 81 -10.19 5.31 -7.29
N GLN A 82 -9.62 6.47 -7.59
CA GLN A 82 -8.84 6.70 -8.81
C GLN A 82 -7.60 5.78 -8.88
N ALA A 83 -6.93 5.54 -7.75
CA ALA A 83 -5.82 4.61 -7.67
C ALA A 83 -6.27 3.18 -8.00
N LEU A 84 -7.39 2.73 -7.43
CA LEU A 84 -7.97 1.41 -7.67
C LEU A 84 -8.34 1.22 -9.16
N ASP A 85 -9.01 2.19 -9.76
CA ASP A 85 -9.41 2.14 -11.17
C ASP A 85 -8.19 2.16 -12.11
N SER A 86 -7.16 2.93 -11.74
CA SER A 86 -5.90 2.96 -12.49
C SER A 86 -5.17 1.63 -12.39
N ALA A 87 -5.06 1.03 -11.21
CA ALA A 87 -4.46 -0.28 -11.00
C ALA A 87 -5.19 -1.37 -11.82
N ARG A 88 -6.53 -1.38 -11.81
CA ARG A 88 -7.35 -2.28 -12.63
C ARG A 88 -7.11 -2.11 -14.13
N LYS A 89 -7.02 -0.87 -14.62
CA LYS A 89 -6.73 -0.57 -16.03
C LYS A 89 -5.33 -1.03 -16.44
N ILE A 90 -4.34 -0.79 -15.59
CA ILE A 90 -2.95 -1.22 -15.81
C ILE A 90 -2.88 -2.76 -15.82
N GLY A 91 -3.50 -3.43 -14.85
CA GLY A 91 -3.54 -4.88 -14.77
C GLY A 91 -4.12 -5.51 -16.03
N ARG A 92 -5.24 -4.99 -16.54
CA ARG A 92 -5.86 -5.47 -17.78
C ARG A 92 -4.94 -5.35 -19.00
N ARG A 93 -4.20 -4.25 -19.14
CA ARG A 93 -3.25 -4.07 -20.26
C ARG A 93 -2.13 -5.10 -20.25
N HIS A 94 -1.70 -5.53 -19.08
CA HIS A 94 -0.62 -6.50 -18.91
C HIS A 94 -1.12 -7.94 -18.82
N GLY A 95 -2.44 -8.19 -18.95
CA GLY A 95 -3.02 -9.52 -18.79
C GLY A 95 -2.75 -10.13 -17.42
N ARG A 96 -2.65 -9.30 -16.36
CA ARG A 96 -2.26 -9.70 -15.01
C ARG A 96 -3.21 -9.14 -13.97
N HIS A 97 -3.40 -9.88 -12.89
CA HIS A 97 -4.10 -9.38 -11.71
C HIS A 97 -3.19 -8.42 -10.93
N LEU A 98 -3.46 -7.13 -11.07
CA LEU A 98 -2.85 -6.08 -10.28
C LEU A 98 -3.87 -5.61 -9.26
N LEU A 99 -3.55 -5.81 -7.99
CA LEU A 99 -4.40 -5.46 -6.87
C LEU A 99 -3.85 -4.22 -6.18
N LEU A 100 -4.75 -3.34 -5.78
CA LEU A 100 -4.47 -2.33 -4.78
C LEU A 100 -4.93 -2.89 -3.44
N ALA A 101 -4.03 -3.00 -2.48
CA ALA A 101 -4.32 -3.56 -1.17
C ALA A 101 -3.75 -2.66 -0.07
N THR A 102 -4.25 -2.87 1.14
CA THR A 102 -3.80 -2.17 2.33
C THR A 102 -2.85 -3.07 3.11
N LEU A 103 -1.62 -3.17 2.63
CA LEU A 103 -0.58 -3.88 3.37
C LEU A 103 0.09 -2.90 4.34
N SER A 104 0.16 -3.30 5.59
CA SER A 104 0.96 -2.60 6.59
C SER A 104 2.41 -2.99 6.41
N ASP A 105 3.18 -2.13 5.78
CA ASP A 105 4.63 -2.26 5.65
C ASP A 105 5.28 -1.07 6.37
N PHE A 106 5.61 -1.29 7.63
CA PHE A 106 6.21 -0.26 8.49
C PHE A 106 7.59 0.14 7.97
N GLU A 107 8.38 -0.81 7.49
CA GLU A 107 9.73 -0.53 6.97
C GLU A 107 9.68 0.37 5.73
N ALA A 108 8.75 0.10 4.81
CA ALA A 108 8.54 0.95 3.64
C ALA A 108 8.00 2.34 4.02
N SER A 109 7.08 2.40 4.99
CA SER A 109 6.51 3.65 5.51
C SER A 109 7.57 4.55 6.12
N ASP A 110 8.41 4.01 7.00
CA ASP A 110 9.50 4.73 7.63
C ASP A 110 10.54 5.18 6.60
N ARG A 111 10.92 4.29 5.69
CA ARG A 111 11.88 4.62 4.65
C ARG A 111 11.39 5.72 3.71
N LEU A 112 10.14 5.70 3.31
CA LEU A 112 9.59 6.72 2.41
C LEU A 112 9.56 8.10 3.07
N VAL A 113 9.16 8.21 4.33
CA VAL A 113 9.17 9.48 5.04
C VAL A 113 10.58 10.02 5.24
N GLN A 114 11.56 9.15 5.54
CA GLN A 114 12.95 9.56 5.67
C GLN A 114 13.50 10.13 4.36
N LEU A 115 13.24 9.49 3.23
CA LEU A 115 13.64 10.00 1.92
C LEU A 115 13.05 11.39 1.62
N ASP A 116 11.80 11.62 2.00
CA ASP A 116 11.18 12.94 1.81
C ASP A 116 11.73 13.98 2.78
N ILE A 117 12.02 13.60 4.03
CA ILE A 117 12.68 14.49 5.02
C ILE A 117 14.08 14.88 4.54
N GLU A 118 14.87 13.93 4.05
CA GLU A 118 16.20 14.19 3.49
C GLU A 118 16.13 15.15 2.29
N ARG A 119 15.11 14.99 1.45
CA ARG A 119 14.96 15.78 0.24
C ARG A 119 14.40 17.17 0.47
N TYR A 120 13.43 17.32 1.33
CA TYR A 120 12.64 18.55 1.49
C TYR A 120 12.82 19.22 2.85
N GLY A 121 13.40 18.53 3.82
CA GLY A 121 13.55 18.96 5.21
C GLY A 121 12.31 18.66 6.05
N ILE A 122 12.52 18.31 7.31
CA ILE A 122 11.47 17.86 8.25
C ILE A 122 10.33 18.88 8.43
N GLY A 123 10.62 20.17 8.29
CA GLY A 123 9.61 21.23 8.43
C GLY A 123 8.66 21.35 7.24
N LYS A 124 8.90 20.65 6.13
CA LYS A 124 8.08 20.70 4.91
C LYS A 124 7.35 19.39 4.62
N VAL A 125 7.64 18.35 5.38
CA VAL A 125 7.05 17.03 5.21
C VAL A 125 5.93 16.84 6.22
N CYS A 126 4.72 16.55 5.74
CA CYS A 126 3.61 16.11 6.58
C CYS A 126 3.79 14.62 6.87
N PHE A 127 3.83 14.23 8.13
CA PHE A 127 4.02 12.86 8.57
C PHE A 127 3.22 12.55 9.82
N SER A 128 2.95 11.30 10.07
CA SER A 128 2.40 10.78 11.31
C SER A 128 3.52 10.36 12.26
N GLY A 129 3.19 10.22 13.56
CA GLY A 129 4.16 9.90 14.60
C GLY A 129 4.84 11.13 15.19
N THR A 130 6.06 10.93 15.70
CA THR A 130 6.88 11.99 16.30
C THR A 130 8.07 12.36 15.40
N ARG A 131 8.76 13.46 15.72
CA ARG A 131 9.97 13.85 14.98
C ARG A 131 11.08 12.81 15.06
N GLU A 132 11.14 12.05 16.14
CA GLU A 132 12.12 10.97 16.35
C GLU A 132 11.73 9.69 15.62
N ARG A 133 10.42 9.49 15.37
CA ARG A 133 9.86 8.32 14.70
C ARG A 133 8.75 8.76 13.75
N PRO A 134 9.08 9.45 12.65
CA PRO A 134 8.10 9.81 11.64
C PRO A 134 7.79 8.60 10.77
N PHE A 135 6.54 8.48 10.34
CA PHE A 135 6.12 7.45 9.39
C PHE A 135 4.97 7.97 8.51
N TYR A 136 4.75 7.30 7.38
CA TYR A 136 3.55 7.49 6.59
C TYR A 136 2.49 6.45 6.95
N SER A 137 1.25 6.90 7.15
CA SER A 137 0.15 5.99 7.42
C SER A 137 -0.13 5.08 6.23
N THR A 138 -0.59 3.88 6.48
CA THR A 138 -1.05 2.97 5.43
C THR A 138 -2.51 3.22 5.11
N SER A 139 -2.94 2.94 3.88
CA SER A 139 -4.30 3.21 3.40
C SER A 139 -5.39 2.39 4.11
N SER A 140 -5.01 1.41 4.95
CA SER A 140 -5.97 0.67 5.77
C SER A 140 -6.84 1.58 6.66
N GLU A 141 -6.33 2.72 7.06
CA GLU A 141 -7.05 3.68 7.90
C GLU A 141 -8.21 4.38 7.17
N LEU A 142 -8.12 4.49 5.85
CA LEU A 142 -9.15 5.14 5.04
C LEU A 142 -10.27 4.18 4.61
N LEU A 143 -9.98 2.88 4.52
CA LEU A 143 -10.94 1.88 4.03
C LEU A 143 -11.88 1.35 5.11
N LEU A 144 -11.59 1.59 6.39
CA LEU A 144 -12.37 1.08 7.51
C LEU A 144 -13.53 2.00 7.93
N LYS A 145 -13.82 3.08 7.22
CA LYS A 145 -14.88 4.02 7.61
C LYS A 145 -16.05 4.06 6.65
N ASP A 146 -16.96 3.11 6.79
CA ASP A 146 -18.39 3.36 6.59
C ASP A 146 -19.14 3.60 7.92
N ASP A 147 -18.48 3.55 9.07
CA ASP A 147 -19.10 3.73 10.36
C ASP A 147 -18.68 5.06 11.01
N LYS A 148 -19.57 6.05 10.91
CA LYS A 148 -19.40 7.42 11.43
C LYS A 148 -19.28 7.51 12.97
N THR A 149 -19.28 6.37 13.67
CA THR A 149 -19.38 6.31 15.14
C THR A 149 -18.09 5.88 15.84
N LEU A 150 -17.05 5.50 15.11
CA LEU A 150 -15.85 4.94 15.72
C LEU A 150 -14.80 6.01 16.02
N SER A 151 -14.46 6.13 17.30
CA SER A 151 -13.28 6.87 17.73
C SER A 151 -11.99 6.24 17.19
N PRO A 152 -10.89 7.00 17.01
CA PRO A 152 -9.61 6.45 16.53
C PRO A 152 -9.10 5.26 17.34
N SER A 153 -9.35 5.23 18.65
CA SER A 153 -8.99 4.11 19.54
C SER A 153 -9.80 2.83 19.24
N LEU A 154 -11.09 2.96 18.96
CA LEU A 154 -11.95 1.82 18.61
C LEU A 154 -11.58 1.22 17.25
N ALA A 155 -11.14 2.03 16.30
CA ALA A 155 -10.63 1.57 15.01
C ALA A 155 -9.35 0.73 15.14
N VAL A 156 -8.51 1.02 16.13
CA VAL A 156 -7.31 0.21 16.45
C VAL A 156 -7.70 -1.11 17.10
N GLU A 157 -8.64 -1.11 18.04
CA GLU A 157 -9.13 -2.33 18.69
C GLU A 157 -9.81 -3.28 17.71
N GLN A 158 -10.64 -2.78 16.79
CA GLN A 158 -11.26 -3.59 15.75
C GLN A 158 -10.25 -4.18 14.76
N ARG A 159 -9.12 -3.49 14.48
CA ARG A 159 -8.03 -4.04 13.68
C ARG A 159 -7.32 -5.18 14.38
N LEU A 160 -7.09 -5.04 15.68
CA LEU A 160 -6.45 -6.09 16.48
C LEU A 160 -7.35 -7.32 16.59
N SER A 161 -8.68 -7.16 16.70
CA SER A 161 -9.61 -8.27 16.70
C SER A 161 -9.72 -8.95 15.32
N ALA A 162 -9.78 -8.20 14.22
CA ALA A 162 -9.82 -8.77 12.87
C ALA A 162 -8.53 -9.52 12.48
N LEU A 163 -7.38 -9.20 13.11
CA LEU A 163 -6.13 -9.94 12.95
C LEU A 163 -6.08 -11.22 13.81
N HIS A 164 -6.96 -11.33 14.82
CA HIS A 164 -7.02 -12.49 15.71
C HIS A 164 -7.99 -13.57 15.21
N ASP A 165 -8.99 -13.18 14.42
CA ASP A 165 -10.05 -14.05 13.90
C ASP A 165 -9.75 -14.61 12.48
N GLY A 166 -8.58 -14.37 11.92
CA GLY A 166 -8.05 -14.86 10.64
C GLY A 166 -6.85 -15.76 10.81
#